data_493722aa6aa70b71f48d9d751f3e93dc
#
_entry.id   493722aa6aa70b71f48d9d751f3e93dc
#
_cell.length_a   1.000
_cell.length_b   1.000
_cell.length_c   1.000
_cell.angle_alpha   90.00
_cell.angle_beta   90.00
_cell.angle_gamma   90.00
#
_symmetry.space_group_name_H-M   'P 1'
#
loop_
_entity.id
_entity.type
_entity.pdbx_description
1 polymer ?
#
loop_
_entity_poly.entity_id
_entity_poly.type
_entity_poly.pdbx_seq_one_letter_code
_entity_poly.pdbx_strand_id
1 'polypeptide(L)'
;MTKLINQNRLSIISLATISALLSGCGSSSKSEEPVQNTLTLPSLLVGEVSAISSNSITVNHHQIATNNADIEVDDNHALISDLKVGMMVEVETNGKEATQIDYDPSFKGPVSINEQGATIAGFKLNNLNTENLSNGSLVELSGYNNSHSEFTVTYQQPLSNSAELELEGFITDLNTASYTFKLGDLTVQYQQADIDGALENNQFVEVEGRLEGNLLMAQEVDAEHNFTADDDLDTALFGTITFINNDTSLVTLNNQWQVSITDQTKFEDTTRATLTIGDTIEVDAIWQQANNWFLAHEIDLEKSHTSPNLSSNFSVSGFANYSNGNIIINGISLKITNRTVFEDGLTADTLSGEWLELEGLIDGQSYIVSEIERDNSNEPLELKGVVTVTESQQASLFGYISEDNSLASFTEQYVDLECQWVQDNIVRACKLDD
;
A
#
# COMPACT_ATOMS: atom_id res chain seq x y z
N MET A 1 38.52 0.05 -3.34
CA MET A 1 38.45 -1.43 -3.48
C MET A 1 37.28 -1.67 -4.43
N THR A 2 37.54 -2.21 -5.59
CA THR A 2 36.64 -2.33 -6.72
C THR A 2 35.58 -3.39 -6.37
N LYS A 3 34.33 -2.97 -6.12
CA LYS A 3 33.19 -3.87 -6.06
C LYS A 3 32.95 -4.39 -7.48
N LEU A 4 32.97 -5.67 -7.65
CA LEU A 4 32.62 -6.34 -8.89
C LEU A 4 31.09 -6.34 -8.98
N ILE A 5 30.54 -5.55 -9.88
CA ILE A 5 29.17 -5.58 -10.28
C ILE A 5 28.84 -6.98 -10.79
N ASN A 6 27.95 -7.65 -10.11
CA ASN A 6 27.53 -9.01 -10.46
C ASN A 6 26.42 -8.96 -11.52
N GLN A 7 26.83 -8.61 -12.74
CA GLN A 7 25.96 -8.73 -13.92
C GLN A 7 25.88 -10.18 -14.35
N ASN A 8 25.09 -10.99 -13.68
CA ASN A 8 24.70 -12.31 -14.18
C ASN A 8 23.39 -12.79 -13.53
N ARG A 9 22.30 -12.12 -13.83
CA ARG A 9 21.00 -12.72 -13.65
C ARG A 9 20.57 -13.45 -14.93
N LEU A 10 21.11 -14.64 -15.15
CA LEU A 10 20.61 -15.59 -16.13
C LEU A 10 19.59 -16.50 -15.45
N SER A 11 18.34 -16.18 -15.62
CA SER A 11 17.24 -17.08 -15.25
C SER A 11 17.29 -18.34 -16.12
N ILE A 12 17.56 -19.47 -15.50
CA ILE A 12 17.50 -20.79 -16.16
C ILE A 12 16.03 -21.24 -16.12
N ILE A 13 15.31 -21.05 -17.20
CA ILE A 13 14.00 -21.67 -17.42
C ILE A 13 14.22 -23.15 -17.72
N SER A 14 13.86 -24.01 -16.79
CA SER A 14 13.80 -25.46 -17.01
C SER A 14 12.54 -25.84 -17.76
N LEU A 15 12.70 -26.13 -19.03
CA LEU A 15 11.65 -26.65 -19.92
C LEU A 15 11.34 -28.11 -19.52
N ALA A 16 10.22 -28.34 -18.86
CA ALA A 16 9.71 -29.68 -18.58
C ALA A 16 8.84 -30.16 -19.74
N THR A 17 9.36 -31.11 -20.53
CA THR A 17 8.64 -31.78 -21.60
C THR A 17 7.61 -32.76 -21.02
N ILE A 18 6.33 -32.53 -21.27
CA ILE A 18 5.23 -33.45 -20.94
C ILE A 18 5.02 -34.40 -22.12
N SER A 19 5.30 -35.67 -21.88
CA SER A 19 4.94 -36.78 -22.81
C SER A 19 3.51 -37.20 -22.54
N ALA A 20 2.63 -37.03 -23.52
CA ALA A 20 1.27 -37.51 -23.47
C ALA A 20 1.24 -39.02 -23.85
N LEU A 21 0.62 -39.84 -23.01
CA LEU A 21 0.16 -41.18 -23.38
C LEU A 21 -1.35 -41.27 -23.20
N LEU A 22 -2.02 -41.42 -24.33
CA LEU A 22 -3.44 -41.75 -24.44
C LEU A 22 -3.64 -43.26 -24.21
N SER A 23 -4.60 -43.61 -23.35
CA SER A 23 -5.62 -44.61 -23.66
C SER A 23 -6.43 -45.05 -22.43
N GLY A 24 -7.73 -45.17 -22.56
CA GLY A 24 -8.57 -45.93 -21.66
C GLY A 24 -9.94 -45.34 -21.34
N CYS A 25 -10.94 -45.69 -22.12
CA CYS A 25 -12.35 -45.47 -21.81
C CYS A 25 -12.77 -46.20 -20.53
N GLY A 26 -13.45 -45.48 -19.60
CA GLY A 26 -14.11 -46.09 -18.45
C GLY A 26 -15.00 -45.03 -17.80
N SER A 27 -16.33 -45.20 -17.97
CA SER A 27 -17.33 -44.34 -17.36
C SER A 27 -17.37 -44.55 -15.84
N SER A 28 -17.00 -43.58 -15.09
CA SER A 28 -17.36 -43.46 -13.67
C SER A 28 -17.54 -41.99 -13.35
N SER A 29 -18.64 -41.69 -12.66
CA SER A 29 -19.01 -40.37 -12.14
C SER A 29 -17.83 -39.75 -11.42
N LYS A 30 -17.23 -38.73 -12.02
CA LYS A 30 -16.29 -37.84 -11.31
C LYS A 30 -17.09 -36.97 -10.35
N SER A 31 -16.87 -37.17 -9.07
CA SER A 31 -16.98 -36.03 -8.13
C SER A 31 -15.99 -34.98 -8.61
N GLU A 32 -16.47 -33.83 -9.00
CA GLU A 32 -15.64 -32.66 -9.19
C GLU A 32 -15.06 -32.36 -7.79
N GLU A 33 -13.75 -32.48 -7.65
CA GLU A 33 -13.06 -31.91 -6.53
C GLU A 33 -13.27 -30.39 -6.65
N PRO A 34 -13.55 -29.67 -5.54
CA PRO A 34 -13.62 -28.22 -5.56
C PRO A 34 -12.29 -27.73 -6.11
N VAL A 35 -12.34 -26.92 -7.15
CA VAL A 35 -11.21 -26.13 -7.59
C VAL A 35 -10.92 -25.21 -6.42
N GLN A 36 -9.92 -25.53 -5.63
CA GLN A 36 -9.33 -24.54 -4.72
C GLN A 36 -8.82 -23.42 -5.61
N ASN A 37 -9.52 -22.31 -5.58
CA ASN A 37 -9.05 -21.07 -6.12
C ASN A 37 -7.96 -20.61 -5.13
N THR A 38 -6.75 -21.15 -5.25
CA THR A 38 -5.60 -20.61 -4.56
C THR A 38 -5.35 -19.27 -5.24
N LEU A 39 -5.73 -18.18 -4.58
CA LEU A 39 -5.28 -16.85 -4.94
C LEU A 39 -3.75 -16.93 -5.08
N THR A 40 -3.26 -16.70 -6.27
CA THR A 40 -1.83 -16.62 -6.54
C THR A 40 -1.41 -15.20 -6.21
N LEU A 41 -0.36 -15.04 -5.40
CA LEU A 41 0.22 -13.73 -5.17
C LEU A 41 0.68 -13.09 -6.49
N PRO A 42 0.57 -11.78 -6.65
CA PRO A 42 1.25 -11.05 -7.71
C PRO A 42 2.74 -11.39 -7.76
N SER A 43 3.36 -11.35 -8.92
CA SER A 43 4.78 -11.65 -9.08
C SER A 43 5.67 -10.56 -8.45
N LEU A 44 5.15 -9.34 -8.40
CA LEU A 44 5.78 -8.18 -7.76
C LEU A 44 4.73 -7.41 -6.98
N LEU A 45 5.05 -7.06 -5.74
CA LEU A 45 4.25 -6.13 -4.93
C LEU A 45 5.16 -4.98 -4.47
N VAL A 46 4.66 -3.77 -4.62
CA VAL A 46 5.33 -2.56 -4.11
C VAL A 46 4.38 -1.84 -3.18
N GLY A 47 4.70 -1.76 -1.90
CA GLY A 47 3.79 -1.16 -0.94
C GLY A 47 4.29 -1.13 0.50
N GLU A 48 3.46 -0.58 1.36
CA GLU A 48 3.73 -0.47 2.79
C GLU A 48 3.59 -1.83 3.49
N VAL A 49 4.54 -2.16 4.35
CA VAL A 49 4.41 -3.29 5.27
C VAL A 49 3.40 -2.94 6.34
N SER A 50 2.20 -3.49 6.25
CA SER A 50 1.11 -3.24 7.21
C SER A 50 1.14 -4.17 8.44
N ALA A 51 1.73 -5.37 8.32
CA ALA A 51 1.91 -6.30 9.43
C ALA A 51 3.15 -7.18 9.25
N ILE A 52 3.73 -7.63 10.37
CA ILE A 52 4.89 -8.54 10.39
C ILE A 52 4.65 -9.64 11.43
N SER A 53 4.93 -10.87 11.03
CA SER A 53 5.01 -12.02 11.93
C SER A 53 6.40 -12.65 11.89
N SER A 54 6.60 -13.78 12.56
CA SER A 54 7.90 -14.48 12.54
C SER A 54 8.29 -15.04 11.17
N ASN A 55 7.35 -15.20 10.25
CA ASN A 55 7.55 -15.87 8.97
C ASN A 55 6.68 -15.33 7.84
N SER A 56 6.04 -14.20 8.03
CA SER A 56 5.26 -13.51 6.98
C SER A 56 5.25 -12.01 7.19
N ILE A 57 5.06 -11.27 6.11
CA ILE A 57 4.70 -9.86 6.10
C ILE A 57 3.36 -9.68 5.38
N THR A 58 2.69 -8.56 5.62
CA THR A 58 1.51 -8.17 4.85
C THR A 58 1.84 -6.89 4.09
N VAL A 59 1.67 -6.92 2.78
CA VAL A 59 1.87 -5.79 1.86
C VAL A 59 0.68 -5.79 0.90
N ASN A 60 0.06 -4.62 0.68
CA ASN A 60 -1.08 -4.48 -0.22
C ASN A 60 -2.14 -5.56 0.06
N HIS A 61 -2.60 -5.67 1.31
CA HIS A 61 -3.55 -6.67 1.80
C HIS A 61 -3.13 -8.15 1.64
N HIS A 62 -2.05 -8.45 0.92
CA HIS A 62 -1.54 -9.80 0.76
C HIS A 62 -0.67 -10.23 1.93
N GLN A 63 -1.04 -11.32 2.61
CA GLN A 63 -0.16 -11.98 3.56
C GLN A 63 0.82 -12.89 2.83
N ILE A 64 2.11 -12.57 2.91
CA ILE A 64 3.17 -13.17 2.12
C ILE A 64 4.13 -13.93 3.02
N ALA A 65 4.27 -15.24 2.82
CA ALA A 65 5.24 -16.05 3.55
C ALA A 65 6.67 -15.71 3.13
N THR A 66 7.58 -15.58 4.12
CA THR A 66 8.97 -15.10 3.91
C THR A 66 10.03 -16.13 4.24
N ASN A 67 9.66 -17.40 4.48
CA ASN A 67 10.59 -18.42 4.98
C ASN A 67 11.81 -18.65 4.08
N ASN A 68 11.67 -18.44 2.78
CA ASN A 68 12.71 -18.67 1.77
C ASN A 68 13.12 -17.39 1.03
N ALA A 69 12.63 -16.24 1.46
CA ALA A 69 12.96 -14.97 0.85
C ALA A 69 14.41 -14.56 1.16
N ASP A 70 15.08 -14.03 0.17
CA ASP A 70 16.25 -13.19 0.37
C ASP A 70 15.75 -11.81 0.79
N ILE A 71 16.25 -11.28 1.91
CA ILE A 71 15.82 -10.01 2.44
C ILE A 71 17.01 -9.07 2.43
N GLU A 72 16.85 -7.94 1.78
CA GLU A 72 17.82 -6.86 1.75
C GLU A 72 17.22 -5.60 2.39
N VAL A 73 18.03 -4.92 3.16
CA VAL A 73 17.73 -3.64 3.78
C VAL A 73 18.91 -2.73 3.48
N ASP A 74 18.68 -1.68 2.70
CA ASP A 74 19.72 -0.74 2.35
C ASP A 74 20.94 -1.49 1.71
N ASP A 75 20.68 -2.23 0.65
CA ASP A 75 21.64 -3.08 -0.08
C ASP A 75 22.35 -4.15 0.75
N ASN A 76 21.95 -4.34 1.99
CA ASN A 76 22.58 -5.30 2.87
C ASN A 76 21.67 -6.48 3.20
N HIS A 77 22.23 -7.67 3.15
CA HIS A 77 21.55 -8.89 3.60
C HIS A 77 20.98 -8.72 5.01
N ALA A 78 19.70 -8.96 5.19
CA ALA A 78 18.96 -8.70 6.40
C ALA A 78 18.06 -9.89 6.82
N LEU A 79 17.39 -9.73 7.95
CA LEU A 79 16.43 -10.69 8.46
C LEU A 79 15.04 -10.05 8.51
N ILE A 80 14.00 -10.86 8.52
CA ILE A 80 12.62 -10.37 8.69
C ILE A 80 12.45 -9.48 9.95
N SER A 81 13.26 -9.67 10.98
CA SER A 81 13.26 -8.83 12.19
C SER A 81 13.76 -7.41 11.96
N ASP A 82 14.45 -7.17 10.86
CA ASP A 82 14.99 -5.85 10.49
C ASP A 82 13.93 -5.02 9.76
N LEU A 83 12.98 -5.68 9.08
CA LEU A 83 11.81 -5.02 8.53
C LEU A 83 10.90 -4.47 9.65
N LYS A 84 10.21 -3.37 9.37
CA LYS A 84 9.28 -2.71 10.29
C LYS A 84 7.97 -2.37 9.57
N VAL A 85 6.89 -2.33 10.35
CA VAL A 85 5.61 -1.81 9.87
C VAL A 85 5.79 -0.34 9.46
N GLY A 86 5.25 0.01 8.32
CA GLY A 86 5.39 1.32 7.71
C GLY A 86 6.50 1.44 6.66
N MET A 87 7.44 0.49 6.59
CA MET A 87 8.45 0.47 5.52
C MET A 87 7.76 0.21 4.17
N MET A 88 8.09 0.99 3.16
CA MET A 88 7.73 0.70 1.78
C MET A 88 8.73 -0.32 1.25
N VAL A 89 8.24 -1.43 0.74
CA VAL A 89 9.08 -2.54 0.27
C VAL A 89 8.69 -2.95 -1.14
N GLU A 90 9.66 -3.49 -1.85
CA GLU A 90 9.46 -4.25 -3.06
C GLU A 90 9.55 -5.75 -2.74
N VAL A 91 8.56 -6.53 -3.16
CA VAL A 91 8.48 -7.97 -2.87
C VAL A 91 8.31 -8.76 -4.15
N GLU A 92 9.31 -9.50 -4.54
CA GLU A 92 9.19 -10.50 -5.59
C GLU A 92 8.60 -11.79 -5.03
N THR A 93 7.70 -12.43 -5.77
CA THR A 93 7.08 -13.68 -5.38
C THR A 93 7.15 -14.75 -6.46
N ASN A 94 7.00 -15.99 -6.04
CA ASN A 94 6.80 -17.14 -6.95
C ASN A 94 5.30 -17.52 -7.09
N GLY A 95 4.39 -16.60 -6.74
CA GLY A 95 2.94 -16.83 -6.72
C GLY A 95 2.42 -17.48 -5.44
N LYS A 96 3.29 -17.80 -4.45
CA LYS A 96 2.91 -18.45 -3.18
C LYS A 96 3.63 -17.88 -1.96
N GLU A 97 4.86 -17.47 -2.14
CA GLU A 97 5.73 -16.93 -1.09
C GLU A 97 6.70 -15.92 -1.71
N ALA A 98 7.25 -15.05 -0.88
CA ALA A 98 8.30 -14.14 -1.31
C ALA A 98 9.57 -14.91 -1.69
N THR A 99 10.21 -14.48 -2.76
CA THR A 99 11.55 -14.91 -3.18
C THR A 99 12.61 -13.87 -2.84
N GLN A 100 12.24 -12.59 -2.90
CA GLN A 100 13.08 -11.45 -2.54
C GLN A 100 12.22 -10.40 -1.86
N ILE A 101 12.79 -9.67 -0.92
CA ILE A 101 12.19 -8.50 -0.27
C ILE A 101 13.27 -7.45 -0.15
N ASP A 102 13.07 -6.32 -0.79
CA ASP A 102 13.99 -5.20 -0.79
C ASP A 102 13.34 -4.00 -0.07
N TYR A 103 14.09 -3.41 0.83
CA TYR A 103 13.73 -2.17 1.49
C TYR A 103 14.88 -1.17 1.34
N ASP A 104 14.59 -0.08 0.66
CA ASP A 104 15.46 1.08 0.58
C ASP A 104 14.72 2.31 1.13
N PRO A 105 15.34 3.07 2.03
CA PRO A 105 14.70 4.24 2.58
C PRO A 105 14.73 5.39 1.58
N SER A 106 13.59 6.09 1.45
CA SER A 106 13.50 7.23 0.52
C SER A 106 14.35 8.42 0.94
N PHE A 107 14.66 8.55 2.24
CA PHE A 107 15.51 9.61 2.75
C PHE A 107 16.34 9.16 3.95
N LYS A 108 17.64 9.44 3.92
CA LYS A 108 18.52 9.48 5.09
C LYS A 108 19.16 10.86 5.19
N GLY A 109 18.82 11.64 6.20
CA GLY A 109 19.36 12.97 6.29
C GLY A 109 18.86 13.82 7.45
N PRO A 110 19.31 15.09 7.52
CA PRO A 110 18.89 16.02 8.55
C PRO A 110 17.52 16.62 8.22
N VAL A 111 16.57 16.53 9.15
CA VAL A 111 15.30 17.25 9.04
C VAL A 111 15.44 18.71 9.48
N SER A 112 14.75 19.58 8.78
CA SER A 112 14.51 20.96 9.20
C SER A 112 13.13 21.08 9.82
N ILE A 113 13.04 21.51 11.07
CA ILE A 113 11.78 21.68 11.80
C ILE A 113 11.59 23.13 12.16
N ASN A 114 10.46 23.73 11.78
CA ASN A 114 10.10 25.11 12.07
C ASN A 114 8.58 25.24 12.31
N GLU A 115 8.09 26.46 12.50
CA GLU A 115 6.66 26.73 12.75
C GLU A 115 5.75 26.37 11.56
N GLN A 116 6.30 26.23 10.35
CA GLN A 116 5.57 25.86 9.14
C GLN A 116 5.50 24.33 8.91
N GLY A 117 6.24 23.57 9.72
CA GLY A 117 6.30 22.12 9.64
C GLY A 117 7.72 21.56 9.54
N ALA A 118 7.83 20.33 9.13
CA ALA A 118 9.09 19.64 8.93
C ALA A 118 9.41 19.48 7.43
N THR A 119 10.69 19.58 7.09
CA THR A 119 11.18 19.34 5.72
C THR A 119 12.48 18.54 5.73
N ILE A 120 12.75 17.83 4.64
CA ILE A 120 14.06 17.25 4.32
C ILE A 120 14.40 17.62 2.89
N ALA A 121 15.60 18.15 2.65
CA ALA A 121 16.02 18.57 1.30
C ALA A 121 15.03 19.51 0.57
N GLY A 122 14.16 20.23 1.30
CA GLY A 122 13.09 21.06 0.75
C GLY A 122 11.76 20.33 0.55
N PHE A 123 11.72 19.01 0.63
CA PHE A 123 10.45 18.25 0.63
C PHE A 123 9.72 18.49 1.95
N LYS A 124 8.45 18.90 1.85
CA LYS A 124 7.57 19.00 3.02
C LYS A 124 7.18 17.59 3.46
N LEU A 125 7.42 17.30 4.73
CA LEU A 125 7.11 16.00 5.31
C LEU A 125 5.73 16.03 5.97
N ASN A 126 4.81 15.23 5.46
CA ASN A 126 3.54 14.94 6.10
C ASN A 126 3.72 13.72 7.02
N ASN A 127 3.00 13.68 8.14
CA ASN A 127 3.00 12.57 9.12
C ASN A 127 4.34 12.31 9.86
N LEU A 128 5.35 13.17 9.73
CA LEU A 128 6.55 13.01 10.54
C LEU A 128 6.24 13.22 12.04
N ASN A 129 6.55 12.22 12.86
CA ASN A 129 6.48 12.40 14.32
C ASN A 129 7.70 13.19 14.82
N THR A 130 7.48 14.42 15.25
CA THR A 130 8.54 15.34 15.70
C THR A 130 8.80 15.30 17.20
N GLU A 131 8.13 14.45 17.98
CA GLU A 131 8.14 14.49 19.45
C GLU A 131 9.56 14.41 20.05
N ASN A 132 10.45 13.63 19.46
CA ASN A 132 11.84 13.45 19.91
C ASN A 132 12.87 13.97 18.91
N LEU A 133 12.45 14.79 17.96
CA LEU A 133 13.31 15.37 16.94
C LEU A 133 13.54 16.87 17.22
N SER A 134 14.66 17.35 16.78
CA SER A 134 15.00 18.77 16.75
C SER A 134 15.51 19.15 15.36
N ASN A 135 15.56 20.43 15.08
CA ASN A 135 16.15 20.91 13.84
C ASN A 135 17.56 20.36 13.65
N GLY A 136 17.81 19.71 12.52
CA GLY A 136 19.07 19.03 12.22
C GLY A 136 19.18 17.59 12.75
N SER A 137 18.13 17.02 13.37
CA SER A 137 18.11 15.61 13.72
C SER A 137 18.22 14.77 12.45
N LEU A 138 19.09 13.75 12.50
CA LEU A 138 19.24 12.80 11.41
C LEU A 138 18.16 11.72 11.52
N VAL A 139 17.52 11.44 10.42
CA VAL A 139 16.44 10.43 10.32
C VAL A 139 16.61 9.61 9.06
N GLU A 140 16.14 8.39 9.13
CA GLU A 140 15.77 7.55 8.00
C GLU A 140 14.26 7.61 7.87
N LEU A 141 13.76 7.79 6.65
CA LEU A 141 12.35 7.90 6.35
C LEU A 141 12.00 6.99 5.19
N SER A 142 10.88 6.32 5.31
CA SER A 142 10.23 5.64 4.21
C SER A 142 8.81 6.18 4.02
N GLY A 143 8.28 6.08 2.81
CA GLY A 143 6.97 6.59 2.47
C GLY A 143 6.79 6.78 0.98
N TYR A 144 6.01 7.77 0.60
CA TYR A 144 5.69 8.02 -0.80
C TYR A 144 5.51 9.52 -1.11
N ASN A 145 5.78 9.88 -2.36
CA ASN A 145 5.66 11.24 -2.84
C ASN A 145 4.19 11.60 -3.13
N ASN A 146 3.69 12.68 -2.52
CA ASN A 146 2.38 13.26 -2.84
C ASN A 146 2.48 14.28 -3.98
N SER A 147 3.66 14.85 -4.18
CA SER A 147 4.00 15.79 -5.26
C SER A 147 5.51 15.91 -5.40
N HIS A 148 5.99 16.71 -6.33
CA HIS A 148 7.43 16.99 -6.48
C HIS A 148 8.10 17.65 -5.26
N SER A 149 7.33 18.09 -4.27
CA SER A 149 7.82 18.80 -3.08
C SER A 149 7.16 18.40 -1.78
N GLU A 150 6.30 17.37 -1.80
CA GLU A 150 5.63 16.85 -0.61
C GLU A 150 5.79 15.33 -0.54
N PHE A 151 6.08 14.84 0.65
CA PHE A 151 6.29 13.43 0.94
C PHE A 151 5.49 13.01 2.19
N THR A 152 4.81 11.88 2.12
CA THR A 152 4.12 11.26 3.26
C THR A 152 5.02 10.22 3.88
N VAL A 153 5.34 10.41 5.15
CA VAL A 153 6.14 9.47 5.93
C VAL A 153 5.25 8.35 6.46
N THR A 154 5.58 7.12 6.14
CA THR A 154 4.94 5.89 6.66
C THR A 154 5.80 5.22 7.72
N TYR A 155 7.12 5.34 7.59
CA TYR A 155 8.09 4.85 8.59
C TYR A 155 9.16 5.92 8.86
N GLN A 156 9.62 5.98 10.10
CA GLN A 156 10.74 6.83 10.51
C GLN A 156 11.62 6.18 11.56
N GLN A 157 12.91 6.38 11.43
CA GLN A 157 13.90 5.97 12.43
C GLN A 157 14.91 7.09 12.67
N PRO A 158 15.19 7.47 13.94
CA PRO A 158 16.30 8.37 14.25
C PRO A 158 17.64 7.70 13.96
N LEU A 159 18.54 8.42 13.28
CA LEU A 159 19.90 7.98 13.04
C LEU A 159 20.86 8.63 14.02
N SER A 160 21.78 7.84 14.58
CA SER A 160 22.78 8.37 15.54
C SER A 160 24.00 8.97 14.86
N ASN A 161 24.36 8.47 13.68
CA ASN A 161 25.39 8.99 12.79
C ASN A 161 25.06 8.56 11.37
N SER A 162 25.01 9.49 10.44
CA SER A 162 25.04 9.18 9.01
C SER A 162 26.21 9.92 8.40
N ALA A 163 27.18 9.18 7.89
CA ALA A 163 28.28 9.74 7.09
C ALA A 163 27.81 9.97 5.65
N GLU A 164 26.80 9.24 5.23
CA GLU A 164 26.20 9.24 3.91
C GLU A 164 24.74 9.66 4.05
N LEU A 165 24.29 10.50 3.15
CA LEU A 165 22.89 10.90 2.98
C LEU A 165 22.37 10.19 1.75
N GLU A 166 21.11 9.87 1.79
CA GLU A 166 20.39 9.27 0.69
C GLU A 166 19.12 10.07 0.48
N LEU A 167 18.85 10.41 -0.75
CA LEU A 167 17.72 11.27 -1.12
C LEU A 167 17.17 10.82 -2.46
N GLU A 168 15.92 10.49 -2.47
CA GLU A 168 15.16 10.25 -3.70
C GLU A 168 14.43 11.52 -4.15
N GLY A 169 14.30 11.68 -5.47
CA GLY A 169 13.53 12.78 -6.01
C GLY A 169 13.71 13.00 -7.50
N PHE A 170 13.05 14.05 -8.00
CA PHE A 170 13.09 14.40 -9.42
C PHE A 170 14.22 15.38 -9.72
N ILE A 171 15.00 15.06 -10.74
CA ILE A 171 16.01 15.98 -11.27
C ILE A 171 15.35 17.24 -11.79
N THR A 172 15.80 18.38 -11.30
CA THR A 172 15.48 19.69 -11.87
C THR A 172 16.77 20.48 -12.11
N ASP A 173 16.72 21.49 -12.97
CA ASP A 173 17.86 22.36 -13.28
C ASP A 173 19.14 21.61 -13.67
N LEU A 174 19.03 20.48 -14.41
CA LEU A 174 20.17 19.69 -14.85
C LEU A 174 21.15 20.54 -15.69
N ASN A 175 22.39 20.60 -15.25
CA ASN A 175 23.48 21.29 -15.93
C ASN A 175 24.69 20.38 -16.14
N THR A 176 24.76 19.79 -17.33
CA THR A 176 25.85 18.87 -17.70
C THR A 176 27.22 19.53 -17.82
N ALA A 177 27.29 20.85 -18.00
CA ALA A 177 28.56 21.56 -18.08
C ALA A 177 29.22 21.80 -16.72
N SER A 178 28.41 21.96 -15.66
CA SER A 178 28.87 22.08 -14.28
C SER A 178 28.75 20.79 -13.48
N TYR A 179 28.17 19.75 -14.07
CA TYR A 179 27.85 18.46 -13.43
C TYR A 179 26.99 18.66 -12.17
N THR A 180 25.92 19.46 -12.30
CA THR A 180 25.00 19.73 -11.21
C THR A 180 23.55 19.53 -11.66
N PHE A 181 22.71 19.15 -10.70
CA PHE A 181 21.25 19.24 -10.78
C PHE A 181 20.67 19.58 -9.41
N LYS A 182 19.36 19.72 -9.31
CA LYS A 182 18.68 19.89 -8.03
C LYS A 182 17.77 18.71 -7.74
N LEU A 183 17.74 18.32 -6.46
CA LEU A 183 16.69 17.52 -5.83
C LEU A 183 16.02 18.40 -4.76
N GLY A 184 14.74 18.72 -4.94
CA GLY A 184 14.08 19.70 -4.10
C GLY A 184 14.87 21.03 -4.05
N ASP A 185 15.24 21.45 -2.85
CA ASP A 185 16.04 22.68 -2.61
C ASP A 185 17.55 22.43 -2.62
N LEU A 186 18.02 21.18 -2.62
CA LEU A 186 19.44 20.86 -2.62
C LEU A 186 20.03 20.89 -4.04
N THR A 187 21.24 21.43 -4.12
CA THR A 187 22.07 21.24 -5.32
C THR A 187 22.91 19.99 -5.16
N VAL A 188 22.84 19.10 -6.15
CA VAL A 188 23.64 17.90 -6.23
C VAL A 188 24.81 18.14 -7.17
N GLN A 189 26.02 17.82 -6.73
CA GLN A 189 27.24 17.82 -7.54
C GLN A 189 27.62 16.38 -7.82
N TYR A 190 27.50 15.95 -9.10
CA TYR A 190 27.67 14.55 -9.50
C TYR A 190 28.92 14.27 -10.33
N GLN A 191 29.88 15.23 -10.43
CA GLN A 191 31.07 15.08 -11.28
C GLN A 191 31.92 13.84 -10.97
N GLN A 192 31.90 13.38 -9.71
CA GLN A 192 32.69 12.25 -9.25
C GLN A 192 31.85 11.05 -8.83
N ALA A 193 30.54 11.14 -9.03
CA ALA A 193 29.61 10.08 -8.71
C ALA A 193 29.73 8.92 -9.72
N ASP A 194 29.47 7.73 -9.24
CA ASP A 194 29.08 6.62 -10.11
C ASP A 194 27.64 6.88 -10.56
N ILE A 195 27.34 6.70 -11.82
CA ILE A 195 26.03 7.02 -12.37
C ILE A 195 25.52 5.80 -13.12
N ASP A 196 24.42 5.24 -12.68
CA ASP A 196 23.69 4.24 -13.43
C ASP A 196 22.58 4.92 -14.24
N GLY A 197 22.69 4.82 -15.56
CA GLY A 197 21.74 5.40 -16.51
C GLY A 197 22.10 6.79 -17.02
N ALA A 198 21.18 7.39 -17.80
CA ALA A 198 21.30 8.73 -18.34
C ALA A 198 20.49 9.70 -17.50
N LEU A 199 21.06 10.86 -17.15
CA LEU A 199 20.36 11.86 -16.35
C LEU A 199 19.59 12.84 -17.24
N GLU A 200 18.31 13.03 -16.94
CA GLU A 200 17.40 13.95 -17.61
C GLU A 200 16.57 14.75 -16.60
N ASN A 201 16.11 15.95 -16.99
CA ASN A 201 15.17 16.70 -16.14
C ASN A 201 13.84 15.95 -16.02
N ASN A 202 13.25 15.97 -14.85
CA ASN A 202 12.05 15.22 -14.43
C ASN A 202 12.22 13.71 -14.35
N GLN A 203 13.46 13.22 -14.38
CA GLN A 203 13.75 11.83 -14.05
C GLN A 203 13.79 11.68 -12.54
N PHE A 204 13.20 10.58 -12.04
CA PHE A 204 13.34 10.18 -10.66
C PHE A 204 14.68 9.50 -10.46
N VAL A 205 15.40 9.89 -9.42
CA VAL A 205 16.73 9.33 -9.09
C VAL A 205 16.86 9.19 -7.59
N GLU A 206 17.64 8.21 -7.21
CA GLU A 206 18.24 8.13 -5.89
C GLU A 206 19.65 8.72 -5.94
N VAL A 207 20.03 9.44 -4.89
CA VAL A 207 21.35 10.04 -4.75
C VAL A 207 21.93 9.74 -3.39
N GLU A 208 22.98 8.99 -3.38
CA GLU A 208 23.83 8.84 -2.20
C GLU A 208 24.97 9.83 -2.20
N GLY A 209 25.29 10.36 -1.04
CA GLY A 209 26.41 11.30 -0.95
C GLY A 209 26.61 11.95 0.41
N ARG A 210 27.39 13.02 0.41
CA ARG A 210 27.71 13.77 1.61
C ARG A 210 27.30 15.22 1.47
N LEU A 211 26.62 15.74 2.51
CA LEU A 211 26.21 17.14 2.54
C LEU A 211 27.39 18.06 2.93
N GLU A 212 27.68 19.05 2.09
CA GLU A 212 28.62 20.12 2.35
C GLU A 212 27.88 21.48 2.29
N GLY A 213 27.34 21.90 3.42
CA GLY A 213 26.46 23.09 3.49
C GLY A 213 25.11 22.81 2.83
N ASN A 214 24.82 23.44 1.69
CA ASN A 214 23.62 23.20 0.88
C ASN A 214 23.95 22.48 -0.45
N LEU A 215 25.07 21.83 -0.50
CA LEU A 215 25.55 21.07 -1.66
C LEU A 215 25.68 19.61 -1.28
N LEU A 216 24.97 18.73 -1.99
CA LEU A 216 25.14 17.30 -1.88
C LEU A 216 26.22 16.85 -2.84
N MET A 217 27.32 16.38 -2.30
CA MET A 217 28.41 15.77 -3.07
C MET A 217 28.05 14.33 -3.31
N ALA A 218 27.48 14.05 -4.48
CA ALA A 218 27.06 12.70 -4.84
C ALA A 218 28.27 11.76 -4.96
N GLN A 219 28.11 10.56 -4.44
CA GLN A 219 28.99 9.42 -4.61
C GLN A 219 28.39 8.44 -5.60
N GLU A 220 27.08 8.29 -5.57
CA GLU A 220 26.28 7.48 -6.45
C GLU A 220 25.04 8.24 -6.89
N VAL A 221 24.60 8.02 -8.10
CA VAL A 221 23.33 8.53 -8.64
C VAL A 221 22.72 7.41 -9.47
N ASP A 222 21.65 6.83 -8.96
CA ASP A 222 20.91 5.81 -9.63
C ASP A 222 19.67 6.40 -10.27
N ALA A 223 19.60 6.23 -11.59
CA ALA A 223 18.40 6.56 -12.32
C ALA A 223 17.38 5.46 -12.07
N GLU A 224 16.68 5.59 -10.93
CA GLU A 224 15.61 4.69 -10.56
C GLU A 224 14.65 4.51 -11.73
N HIS A 225 14.37 3.25 -12.03
CA HIS A 225 13.25 2.76 -12.80
C HIS A 225 13.28 2.93 -14.33
N ASN A 226 14.18 2.24 -14.94
CA ASN A 226 13.72 1.45 -16.07
C ASN A 226 13.25 0.10 -15.51
N PHE A 227 11.96 0.00 -15.20
CA PHE A 227 11.37 -1.28 -14.88
C PHE A 227 11.69 -2.24 -16.02
N THR A 228 12.67 -3.13 -15.80
CA THR A 228 13.22 -4.00 -16.86
C THR A 228 12.55 -5.36 -16.88
N ALA A 229 11.37 -5.46 -16.24
CA ALA A 229 10.61 -6.67 -16.23
C ALA A 229 10.17 -7.08 -17.63
N ASP A 230 10.04 -8.38 -17.84
CA ASP A 230 9.40 -8.94 -19.03
C ASP A 230 7.96 -8.42 -19.16
N ASP A 231 7.47 -8.28 -20.40
CA ASP A 231 6.04 -8.00 -20.65
C ASP A 231 5.15 -9.02 -19.91
N ASP A 232 3.99 -8.56 -19.47
CA ASP A 232 2.99 -9.34 -18.74
C ASP A 232 3.36 -9.71 -17.27
N LEU A 233 4.24 -8.96 -16.61
CA LEU A 233 4.45 -9.12 -15.18
C LEU A 233 3.22 -8.63 -14.41
N ASP A 234 2.62 -9.53 -13.65
CA ASP A 234 1.51 -9.27 -12.73
C ASP A 234 2.03 -8.53 -11.49
N THR A 235 1.48 -7.35 -11.22
CA THR A 235 2.04 -6.39 -10.25
C THR A 235 0.94 -5.77 -9.41
N ALA A 236 1.17 -5.63 -8.11
CA ALA A 236 0.34 -4.82 -7.22
C ALA A 236 1.13 -3.58 -6.79
N LEU A 237 0.64 -2.40 -7.16
CA LEU A 237 1.25 -1.10 -6.89
C LEU A 237 0.43 -0.34 -5.86
N PHE A 238 1.12 0.32 -4.94
CA PHE A 238 0.50 1.23 -3.97
C PHE A 238 1.06 2.64 -4.12
N GLY A 239 0.20 3.64 -4.11
CA GLY A 239 0.67 5.01 -4.16
C GLY A 239 -0.41 6.07 -4.26
N THR A 240 0.02 7.32 -4.18
CA THR A 240 -0.85 8.49 -4.34
C THR A 240 -0.91 8.90 -5.81
N ILE A 241 -2.12 9.19 -6.29
CA ILE A 241 -2.33 9.76 -7.62
C ILE A 241 -1.79 11.19 -7.65
N THR A 242 -0.78 11.41 -8.47
CA THR A 242 -0.14 12.73 -8.65
C THR A 242 -0.51 13.41 -9.95
N PHE A 243 -1.04 12.66 -10.91
CA PHE A 243 -1.54 13.17 -12.18
C PHE A 243 -2.71 12.32 -12.68
N ILE A 244 -3.69 12.97 -13.30
CA ILE A 244 -4.80 12.34 -14.02
C ILE A 244 -4.99 13.11 -15.33
N ASN A 245 -5.05 12.40 -16.46
CA ASN A 245 -5.40 13.02 -17.73
C ASN A 245 -6.92 13.31 -17.83
N ASN A 246 -7.33 14.10 -18.82
CA ASN A 246 -8.68 14.65 -18.91
C ASN A 246 -9.81 13.61 -19.02
N ASP A 247 -9.54 12.41 -19.52
CA ASP A 247 -10.53 11.32 -19.69
C ASP A 247 -10.32 10.18 -18.69
N THR A 248 -9.43 10.38 -17.73
CA THR A 248 -9.09 9.39 -16.71
C THR A 248 -8.69 8.02 -17.31
N SER A 249 -8.01 8.06 -18.46
CA SER A 249 -7.45 6.87 -19.09
C SER A 249 -5.98 6.62 -18.69
N LEU A 250 -5.35 7.59 -18.05
CA LEU A 250 -3.98 7.53 -17.56
C LEU A 250 -3.87 8.28 -16.25
N VAL A 251 -3.31 7.61 -15.25
CA VAL A 251 -2.93 8.22 -13.97
C VAL A 251 -1.43 8.00 -13.73
N THR A 252 -0.82 8.85 -12.92
CA THR A 252 0.54 8.66 -12.44
C THR A 252 0.51 8.51 -10.93
N LEU A 253 1.14 7.47 -10.42
CA LEU A 253 1.31 7.23 -9.00
C LEU A 253 2.70 7.67 -8.53
N ASN A 254 2.74 8.32 -7.37
CA ASN A 254 3.97 8.77 -6.69
C ASN A 254 4.91 9.61 -7.57
N ASN A 255 4.37 10.29 -8.59
CA ASN A 255 5.09 10.95 -9.70
C ASN A 255 5.95 10.02 -10.58
N GLN A 256 5.84 8.73 -10.43
CA GLN A 256 6.77 7.76 -10.98
C GLN A 256 6.11 6.79 -11.94
N TRP A 257 5.06 6.11 -11.51
CA TRP A 257 4.48 5.01 -12.28
C TRP A 257 3.26 5.46 -13.07
N GLN A 258 3.32 5.26 -14.37
CA GLN A 258 2.17 5.49 -15.24
C GLN A 258 1.27 4.25 -15.27
N VAL A 259 -0.01 4.47 -15.00
CA VAL A 259 -1.03 3.42 -14.97
C VAL A 259 -2.11 3.76 -16.00
N SER A 260 -2.29 2.86 -16.95
CA SER A 260 -3.34 2.95 -17.97
C SER A 260 -4.64 2.32 -17.47
N ILE A 261 -5.72 3.07 -17.55
CA ILE A 261 -7.08 2.68 -17.14
C ILE A 261 -7.95 2.46 -18.36
N THR A 262 -8.60 1.32 -18.46
CA THR A 262 -9.47 0.95 -19.59
C THR A 262 -10.92 0.74 -19.12
N ASP A 263 -11.81 0.44 -20.07
CA ASP A 263 -13.20 0.07 -19.75
C ASP A 263 -13.33 -1.34 -19.13
N GLN A 264 -12.22 -2.07 -19.03
CA GLN A 264 -12.15 -3.39 -18.40
C GLN A 264 -11.54 -3.34 -16.99
N THR A 265 -11.01 -2.19 -16.59
CA THR A 265 -10.49 -1.98 -15.24
C THR A 265 -11.65 -1.99 -14.26
N LYS A 266 -11.54 -2.81 -13.24
CA LYS A 266 -12.47 -2.83 -12.12
C LYS A 266 -12.10 -1.76 -11.11
N PHE A 267 -13.07 -1.35 -10.30
CA PHE A 267 -12.84 -0.36 -9.25
C PHE A 267 -13.49 -0.88 -7.97
N GLU A 268 -12.74 -0.84 -6.88
CA GLU A 268 -13.22 -1.08 -5.53
C GLU A 268 -13.15 0.23 -4.73
N ASP A 269 -14.12 0.48 -3.88
CA ASP A 269 -14.27 1.69 -3.05
C ASP A 269 -14.26 3.02 -3.82
N THR A 270 -14.24 2.99 -5.14
CA THR A 270 -14.20 4.17 -6.02
C THR A 270 -14.78 3.86 -7.39
N THR A 271 -14.82 4.88 -8.24
CA THR A 271 -15.14 4.73 -9.65
C THR A 271 -14.17 5.55 -10.49
N ARG A 272 -14.02 5.21 -11.77
CA ARG A 272 -13.20 5.99 -12.69
C ARG A 272 -13.50 7.50 -12.66
N ALA A 273 -14.77 7.87 -12.47
CA ALA A 273 -15.21 9.25 -12.47
C ALA A 273 -14.93 10.00 -11.16
N THR A 274 -14.68 9.29 -10.07
CA THR A 274 -14.46 9.87 -8.75
C THR A 274 -12.98 9.92 -8.35
N LEU A 275 -12.09 9.27 -9.09
CA LEU A 275 -10.65 9.38 -8.86
C LEU A 275 -10.18 10.83 -8.96
N THR A 276 -9.39 11.27 -7.99
CA THR A 276 -8.84 12.62 -7.92
C THR A 276 -7.34 12.60 -7.59
N ILE A 277 -6.64 13.67 -7.99
CA ILE A 277 -5.25 13.88 -7.55
C ILE A 277 -5.21 13.96 -6.02
N GLY A 278 -4.30 13.21 -5.40
CA GLY A 278 -4.17 13.10 -3.96
C GLY A 278 -4.87 11.87 -3.36
N ASP A 279 -5.64 11.11 -4.15
CA ASP A 279 -6.16 9.82 -3.72
C ASP A 279 -5.00 8.83 -3.63
N THR A 280 -4.99 8.03 -2.58
CA THR A 280 -4.09 6.90 -2.43
C THR A 280 -4.82 5.65 -2.90
N ILE A 281 -4.22 4.89 -3.78
CA ILE A 281 -4.81 3.71 -4.39
C ILE A 281 -3.85 2.53 -4.38
N GLU A 282 -4.42 1.34 -4.32
CA GLU A 282 -3.78 0.10 -4.73
C GLU A 282 -4.20 -0.22 -6.16
N VAL A 283 -3.28 -0.73 -6.96
CA VAL A 283 -3.53 -1.07 -8.38
C VAL A 283 -2.98 -2.44 -8.69
N ASP A 284 -3.87 -3.38 -8.98
CA ASP A 284 -3.50 -4.62 -9.63
C ASP A 284 -3.36 -4.40 -11.13
N ALA A 285 -2.17 -4.64 -11.65
CA ALA A 285 -1.84 -4.28 -13.02
C ALA A 285 -0.88 -5.28 -13.68
N ILE A 286 -0.77 -5.17 -14.99
CA ILE A 286 0.25 -5.86 -15.77
C ILE A 286 1.17 -4.83 -16.40
N TRP A 287 2.48 -5.05 -16.23
CA TRP A 287 3.49 -4.24 -16.91
C TRP A 287 3.45 -4.43 -18.43
N GLN A 288 3.45 -3.34 -19.16
CA GLN A 288 3.53 -3.32 -20.62
C GLN A 288 4.78 -2.60 -21.09
N GLN A 289 5.84 -3.34 -21.31
CA GLN A 289 7.15 -2.82 -21.70
C GLN A 289 7.09 -1.95 -22.95
N ALA A 290 6.30 -2.35 -23.97
CA ALA A 290 6.17 -1.59 -25.22
C ALA A 290 5.63 -0.17 -25.04
N ASN A 291 4.89 0.09 -23.97
CA ASN A 291 4.24 1.35 -23.68
C ASN A 291 4.87 2.08 -22.49
N ASN A 292 5.72 1.41 -21.74
CA ASN A 292 6.31 1.91 -20.49
C ASN A 292 5.25 2.36 -19.47
N TRP A 293 4.21 1.56 -19.29
CA TRP A 293 3.16 1.76 -18.30
C TRP A 293 2.59 0.46 -17.77
N PHE A 294 1.88 0.54 -16.65
CA PHE A 294 1.10 -0.54 -16.08
C PHE A 294 -0.34 -0.50 -16.61
N LEU A 295 -0.87 -1.61 -17.07
CA LEU A 295 -2.27 -1.74 -17.48
C LEU A 295 -3.08 -2.23 -16.28
N ALA A 296 -3.91 -1.36 -15.71
CA ALA A 296 -4.72 -1.67 -14.54
C ALA A 296 -5.82 -2.70 -14.84
N HIS A 297 -5.87 -3.74 -14.03
CA HIS A 297 -6.97 -4.71 -13.96
C HIS A 297 -7.99 -4.30 -12.91
N GLU A 298 -7.49 -3.83 -11.75
CA GLU A 298 -8.27 -3.43 -10.62
C GLU A 298 -7.64 -2.21 -9.95
N ILE A 299 -8.45 -1.32 -9.45
CA ILE A 299 -8.03 -0.14 -8.69
C ILE A 299 -8.89 -0.09 -7.44
N ASP A 300 -8.24 -0.14 -6.29
CA ASP A 300 -8.86 0.04 -4.99
C ASP A 300 -8.47 1.38 -4.38
N LEU A 301 -9.45 2.10 -3.84
CA LEU A 301 -9.21 3.39 -3.20
C LEU A 301 -8.73 3.20 -1.76
N GLU A 302 -7.43 3.18 -1.58
CA GLU A 302 -6.82 3.26 -0.27
C GLU A 302 -6.94 4.68 0.30
N LYS A 303 -7.51 4.78 1.46
CA LYS A 303 -7.82 6.09 2.03
C LYS A 303 -6.68 6.62 2.86
N SER A 304 -6.31 7.85 2.51
CA SER A 304 -5.32 8.74 3.14
C SER A 304 -4.85 8.34 4.54
N HIS A 305 -3.63 7.84 4.63
CA HIS A 305 -2.89 7.70 5.88
C HIS A 305 -2.57 9.08 6.48
N THR A 306 -3.53 9.70 7.15
CA THR A 306 -3.28 10.88 7.95
C THR A 306 -3.31 10.52 9.42
N SER A 307 -2.41 9.67 9.88
CA SER A 307 -1.96 9.57 11.28
C SER A 307 -1.13 8.30 11.54
N PRO A 308 -0.22 8.28 12.49
CA PRO A 308 0.55 7.10 12.90
C PRO A 308 -0.27 6.07 13.70
N ASN A 309 -1.57 6.09 13.59
CA ASN A 309 -2.49 5.06 14.06
C ASN A 309 -3.15 4.48 12.83
N LEU A 310 -2.74 3.28 12.45
CA LEU A 310 -3.37 2.42 11.45
C LEU A 310 -4.78 2.89 11.07
N SER A 311 -4.95 3.51 9.90
CA SER A 311 -6.27 3.58 9.29
C SER A 311 -6.54 2.18 8.78
N SER A 312 -7.26 1.41 9.58
CA SER A 312 -7.74 0.11 9.18
C SER A 312 -9.05 0.35 8.43
N ASN A 313 -9.24 -0.32 7.31
CA ASN A 313 -10.54 -0.36 6.66
C ASN A 313 -11.56 -0.94 7.63
N PHE A 314 -12.81 -0.67 7.43
CA PHE A 314 -13.87 -1.36 8.14
C PHE A 314 -14.94 -1.81 7.16
N SER A 315 -15.55 -2.94 7.43
CA SER A 315 -16.85 -3.33 6.87
C SER A 315 -17.80 -3.66 7.99
N VAL A 316 -19.03 -3.22 7.85
CA VAL A 316 -20.12 -3.55 8.78
C VAL A 316 -21.47 -3.58 8.08
N SER A 317 -22.15 -4.71 8.15
CA SER A 317 -23.52 -4.82 7.73
C SER A 317 -24.48 -4.67 8.90
N GLY A 318 -25.66 -4.12 8.66
CA GLY A 318 -26.69 -4.00 9.68
C GLY A 318 -27.86 -3.08 9.34
N PHE A 319 -28.84 -3.02 10.24
CA PHE A 319 -29.95 -2.07 10.11
C PHE A 319 -29.45 -0.64 10.34
N ALA A 320 -29.54 0.15 9.29
CA ALA A 320 -29.10 1.53 9.28
C ALA A 320 -30.16 2.49 9.82
N ASN A 321 -29.71 3.51 10.55
CA ASN A 321 -30.52 4.67 10.91
C ASN A 321 -29.76 5.94 10.56
N TYR A 322 -30.23 6.66 9.53
CA TYR A 322 -29.57 7.88 9.07
C TYR A 322 -30.00 9.10 9.86
N SER A 323 -29.06 9.88 10.35
CA SER A 323 -29.32 11.14 11.04
C SER A 323 -28.13 12.11 10.92
N ASN A 324 -28.41 13.33 10.45
CA ASN A 324 -27.45 14.44 10.45
C ASN A 324 -26.09 14.13 9.77
N GLY A 325 -26.11 13.44 8.63
CA GLY A 325 -24.89 13.10 7.89
C GLY A 325 -24.13 11.89 8.45
N ASN A 326 -24.76 11.14 9.36
CA ASN A 326 -24.20 9.90 9.87
C ASN A 326 -25.19 8.76 9.71
N ILE A 327 -24.68 7.57 9.47
CA ILE A 327 -25.41 6.32 9.64
C ILE A 327 -25.08 5.75 11.03
N ILE A 328 -26.10 5.22 11.67
CA ILE A 328 -25.95 4.58 12.99
C ILE A 328 -26.33 3.13 12.83
N ILE A 329 -25.36 2.22 13.12
CA ILE A 329 -25.57 0.77 13.23
C ILE A 329 -25.21 0.37 14.65
N ASN A 330 -26.10 -0.32 15.37
CA ASN A 330 -25.90 -0.79 16.75
C ASN A 330 -25.40 0.30 17.72
N GLY A 331 -25.77 1.56 17.49
CA GLY A 331 -25.31 2.69 18.30
C GLY A 331 -23.95 3.26 17.91
N ILE A 332 -23.25 2.66 16.96
CA ILE A 332 -22.01 3.19 16.39
C ILE A 332 -22.36 4.18 15.29
N SER A 333 -21.72 5.34 15.34
CA SER A 333 -21.93 6.43 14.37
C SER A 333 -20.87 6.39 13.29
N LEU A 334 -21.31 6.22 12.04
CA LEU A 334 -20.47 6.17 10.84
C LEU A 334 -20.78 7.40 9.98
N LYS A 335 -19.75 8.16 9.64
CA LYS A 335 -19.86 9.47 9.01
C LYS A 335 -19.94 9.35 7.49
N ILE A 336 -20.99 9.89 6.89
CA ILE A 336 -21.10 10.11 5.44
C ILE A 336 -20.39 11.40 5.06
N THR A 337 -19.68 11.39 3.95
CA THR A 337 -19.00 12.54 3.35
C THR A 337 -19.52 12.80 1.94
N ASN A 338 -19.03 13.85 1.30
CA ASN A 338 -19.30 14.11 -0.12
C ASN A 338 -18.55 13.16 -1.07
N ARG A 339 -17.73 12.25 -0.52
CA ARG A 339 -17.01 11.21 -1.27
C ARG A 339 -17.64 9.83 -1.10
N THR A 340 -18.65 9.69 -0.21
CA THR A 340 -19.34 8.42 -0.01
C THR A 340 -20.11 8.04 -1.27
N VAL A 341 -19.84 6.85 -1.78
CA VAL A 341 -20.56 6.25 -2.91
C VAL A 341 -21.83 5.57 -2.40
N PHE A 342 -22.91 5.70 -3.13
CA PHE A 342 -24.19 5.06 -2.84
C PHE A 342 -24.53 4.12 -3.98
N GLU A 343 -24.43 2.83 -3.74
CA GLU A 343 -24.77 1.80 -4.72
C GLU A 343 -26.27 1.47 -4.71
N ASP A 344 -26.73 0.59 -5.58
CA ASP A 344 -28.11 0.07 -5.68
C ASP A 344 -29.23 1.13 -5.73
N GLY A 345 -28.90 2.33 -6.23
CA GLY A 345 -29.82 3.45 -6.29
C GLY A 345 -30.19 4.03 -4.92
N LEU A 346 -29.35 3.79 -3.91
CA LEU A 346 -29.48 4.39 -2.59
C LEU A 346 -29.23 5.90 -2.63
N THR A 347 -29.82 6.59 -1.67
CA THR A 347 -29.60 8.01 -1.39
C THR A 347 -29.70 8.23 0.10
N ALA A 348 -29.19 9.32 0.63
CA ALA A 348 -29.26 9.63 2.05
C ALA A 348 -30.68 9.53 2.64
N ASP A 349 -31.71 9.86 1.83
CA ASP A 349 -33.11 9.81 2.25
C ASP A 349 -33.69 8.39 2.33
N THR A 350 -33.02 7.40 1.74
CA THR A 350 -33.51 6.01 1.65
C THR A 350 -32.81 5.03 2.57
N LEU A 351 -31.77 5.47 3.34
CA LEU A 351 -30.94 4.58 4.15
C LEU A 351 -31.65 4.04 5.41
N SER A 352 -32.51 4.83 6.03
CA SER A 352 -33.09 4.45 7.33
C SER A 352 -34.03 3.28 7.26
N GLY A 353 -33.74 2.24 8.04
CA GLY A 353 -34.54 1.01 8.13
C GLY A 353 -34.15 -0.06 7.13
N GLU A 354 -33.21 0.23 6.24
CA GLU A 354 -32.63 -0.75 5.33
C GLU A 354 -31.54 -1.56 6.04
N TRP A 355 -31.33 -2.80 5.58
CA TRP A 355 -30.15 -3.58 5.91
C TRP A 355 -29.10 -3.25 4.87
N LEU A 356 -28.01 -2.66 5.33
CA LEU A 356 -26.95 -2.13 4.47
C LEU A 356 -25.62 -2.70 4.89
N GLU A 357 -24.73 -2.87 3.93
CA GLU A 357 -23.30 -2.98 4.13
C GLU A 357 -22.66 -1.59 3.97
N LEU A 358 -21.79 -1.26 4.89
CA LEU A 358 -21.01 -0.03 4.89
C LEU A 358 -19.55 -0.35 4.98
N GLU A 359 -18.83 0.10 4.00
CA GLU A 359 -17.37 0.04 3.99
C GLU A 359 -16.76 1.42 4.19
N GLY A 360 -15.56 1.44 4.73
CA GLY A 360 -14.90 2.72 4.94
C GLY A 360 -13.65 2.64 5.81
N LEU A 361 -13.30 3.79 6.39
CA LEU A 361 -12.07 3.99 7.13
C LEU A 361 -12.29 4.28 8.59
N ILE A 362 -11.36 3.77 9.39
CA ILE A 362 -11.19 4.19 10.77
C ILE A 362 -10.16 5.32 10.80
N ASP A 363 -10.61 6.55 11.02
CA ASP A 363 -9.76 7.74 11.22
C ASP A 363 -9.75 8.12 12.70
N GLY A 364 -8.74 7.67 13.41
CA GLY A 364 -8.64 7.83 14.85
C GLY A 364 -9.79 7.14 15.60
N GLN A 365 -10.76 7.90 16.08
CA GLN A 365 -11.98 7.37 16.74
C GLN A 365 -13.24 7.51 15.86
N SER A 366 -13.08 7.91 14.62
CA SER A 366 -14.19 8.16 13.68
C SER A 366 -14.20 7.09 12.59
N TYR A 367 -15.40 6.66 12.23
CA TYR A 367 -15.64 5.80 11.06
C TYR A 367 -16.10 6.68 9.92
N ILE A 368 -15.38 6.70 8.80
CA ILE A 368 -15.73 7.46 7.60
C ILE A 368 -16.19 6.50 6.53
N VAL A 369 -17.44 6.60 6.15
CA VAL A 369 -18.05 5.71 5.16
C VAL A 369 -17.64 6.11 3.76
N SER A 370 -17.24 5.14 2.99
CA SER A 370 -16.84 5.26 1.60
C SER A 370 -17.86 4.77 0.65
N GLU A 371 -18.43 3.63 0.97
CA GLU A 371 -19.41 2.95 0.15
C GLU A 371 -20.57 2.46 1.00
N ILE A 372 -21.73 2.45 0.41
CA ILE A 372 -23.00 2.00 1.02
C ILE A 372 -23.74 1.21 -0.05
N GLU A 373 -23.97 -0.07 0.24
CA GLU A 373 -24.75 -0.93 -0.62
C GLU A 373 -25.88 -1.66 0.14
N ARG A 374 -26.78 -2.29 -0.60
CA ARG A 374 -27.82 -3.14 -0.02
C ARG A 374 -27.28 -4.52 0.25
N ASP A 375 -27.44 -4.95 1.48
CA ASP A 375 -27.05 -6.30 1.89
C ASP A 375 -28.29 -7.10 2.35
N ASN A 376 -28.11 -8.36 2.64
CA ASN A 376 -29.14 -9.32 2.97
C ASN A 376 -28.86 -10.00 4.31
N SER A 377 -29.68 -9.70 5.32
CA SER A 377 -29.54 -10.29 6.66
C SER A 377 -29.64 -11.83 6.74
N ASN A 378 -29.93 -12.52 5.64
CA ASN A 378 -29.92 -13.98 5.57
C ASN A 378 -28.57 -14.56 5.07
N GLU A 379 -27.66 -13.69 4.65
CA GLU A 379 -26.28 -14.04 4.29
C GLU A 379 -25.38 -13.93 5.51
N PRO A 380 -24.17 -14.51 5.48
CA PRO A 380 -23.21 -14.28 6.55
C PRO A 380 -22.95 -12.78 6.71
N LEU A 381 -22.81 -12.34 7.93
CA LEU A 381 -22.53 -10.96 8.26
C LEU A 381 -21.02 -10.74 8.20
N GLU A 382 -20.56 -9.88 7.31
CA GLU A 382 -19.15 -9.49 7.23
C GLU A 382 -18.87 -8.34 8.20
N LEU A 383 -17.81 -8.52 9.01
CA LEU A 383 -17.38 -7.55 10.02
C LEU A 383 -15.86 -7.40 10.00
N LYS A 384 -15.40 -6.27 9.51
CA LYS A 384 -13.97 -5.95 9.43
C LYS A 384 -13.63 -4.77 10.34
N GLY A 385 -12.75 -4.98 11.30
CA GLY A 385 -12.37 -3.92 12.24
C GLY A 385 -11.72 -4.43 13.53
N VAL A 386 -11.57 -3.54 14.51
CA VAL A 386 -10.95 -3.89 15.80
C VAL A 386 -12.00 -4.38 16.80
N VAL A 387 -11.83 -5.60 17.30
CA VAL A 387 -12.67 -6.13 18.38
C VAL A 387 -12.32 -5.43 19.69
N THR A 388 -13.28 -4.71 20.25
CA THR A 388 -13.16 -3.96 21.50
C THR A 388 -13.78 -4.71 22.68
N VAL A 389 -13.55 -4.23 23.90
CA VAL A 389 -14.21 -4.73 25.12
C VAL A 389 -15.21 -3.70 25.61
N THR A 390 -16.47 -4.11 25.78
CA THR A 390 -17.53 -3.26 26.33
C THR A 390 -17.33 -3.00 27.83
N GLU A 391 -18.09 -2.06 28.40
CA GLU A 391 -18.12 -1.82 29.85
C GLU A 391 -18.54 -3.09 30.65
N SER A 392 -19.33 -3.97 30.03
CA SER A 392 -19.75 -5.24 30.61
C SER A 392 -18.73 -6.37 30.44
N GLN A 393 -17.51 -6.06 29.99
CA GLN A 393 -16.41 -7.02 29.77
C GLN A 393 -16.71 -8.06 28.67
N GLN A 394 -17.53 -7.71 27.68
CA GLN A 394 -17.82 -8.56 26.54
C GLN A 394 -17.06 -8.05 25.31
N ALA A 395 -16.55 -8.97 24.50
CA ALA A 395 -15.96 -8.64 23.20
C ALA A 395 -17.05 -8.12 22.24
N SER A 396 -16.74 -7.05 21.52
CA SER A 396 -17.68 -6.39 20.63
C SER A 396 -16.99 -5.85 19.38
N LEU A 397 -17.63 -6.00 18.23
CA LEU A 397 -17.24 -5.42 16.97
C LEU A 397 -18.42 -4.65 16.37
N PHE A 398 -18.29 -3.36 16.13
CA PHE A 398 -19.36 -2.44 15.70
C PHE A 398 -20.65 -2.55 16.53
N GLY A 399 -20.51 -2.72 17.85
CA GLY A 399 -21.65 -2.89 18.75
C GLY A 399 -22.27 -4.30 18.73
N TYR A 400 -21.88 -5.18 17.82
CA TYR A 400 -22.25 -6.58 17.87
C TYR A 400 -21.55 -7.30 19.01
N ILE A 401 -22.25 -8.22 19.67
CA ILE A 401 -21.73 -9.13 20.68
C ILE A 401 -22.10 -10.56 20.31
N SER A 402 -21.24 -11.53 20.59
CA SER A 402 -21.52 -12.93 20.26
C SER A 402 -22.20 -13.67 21.42
N GLU A 403 -23.33 -14.34 21.13
CA GLU A 403 -24.03 -15.16 22.13
C GLU A 403 -23.24 -16.43 22.53
N ASP A 404 -22.40 -16.92 21.65
CA ASP A 404 -21.56 -18.10 21.82
C ASP A 404 -20.11 -17.78 22.21
N ASN A 405 -19.82 -16.51 22.47
CA ASN A 405 -18.50 -16.01 22.83
C ASN A 405 -17.42 -16.11 21.74
N SER A 406 -17.82 -16.32 20.47
CA SER A 406 -16.87 -16.49 19.35
C SER A 406 -16.02 -15.23 19.10
N LEU A 407 -16.49 -14.03 19.40
CA LEU A 407 -15.70 -12.80 19.30
C LEU A 407 -14.59 -12.69 20.35
N ALA A 408 -14.68 -13.41 21.48
CA ALA A 408 -13.73 -13.22 22.59
C ALA A 408 -12.29 -13.60 22.25
N SER A 409 -12.11 -14.52 21.32
CA SER A 409 -10.76 -14.94 20.85
C SER A 409 -10.03 -13.86 20.06
N PHE A 410 -10.74 -12.85 19.58
CA PHE A 410 -10.22 -11.78 18.73
C PHE A 410 -10.10 -10.43 19.46
N THR A 411 -10.29 -10.40 20.78
CA THR A 411 -10.24 -9.16 21.56
C THR A 411 -8.94 -8.39 21.33
N GLU A 412 -9.05 -7.07 21.08
CA GLU A 412 -7.94 -6.16 20.79
C GLU A 412 -7.19 -6.48 19.50
N GLN A 413 -7.77 -7.29 18.61
CA GLN A 413 -7.23 -7.59 17.31
C GLN A 413 -8.06 -6.89 16.22
N TYR A 414 -7.38 -6.45 15.17
CA TYR A 414 -8.01 -6.09 13.92
C TYR A 414 -8.24 -7.39 13.13
N VAL A 415 -9.46 -7.60 12.68
CA VAL A 415 -9.90 -8.86 12.06
C VAL A 415 -10.91 -8.60 10.96
N ASP A 416 -10.95 -9.53 10.03
CA ASP A 416 -12.00 -9.71 9.06
C ASP A 416 -12.76 -10.99 9.41
N LEU A 417 -14.05 -10.86 9.70
CA LEU A 417 -14.86 -11.94 10.28
C LEU A 417 -16.15 -12.13 9.51
N GLU A 418 -16.43 -13.38 9.21
CA GLU A 418 -17.73 -13.87 8.82
C GLU A 418 -18.50 -14.35 10.06
N CYS A 419 -19.68 -13.76 10.34
CA CYS A 419 -20.52 -14.10 11.49
C CYS A 419 -21.92 -14.48 11.03
N GLN A 420 -22.67 -15.21 11.86
CA GLN A 420 -24.11 -15.40 11.66
C GLN A 420 -24.86 -14.38 12.52
N TRP A 421 -25.65 -13.54 11.85
CA TRP A 421 -26.57 -12.65 12.56
C TRP A 421 -27.72 -13.46 13.21
N VAL A 422 -28.09 -13.12 14.44
CA VAL A 422 -29.16 -13.78 15.19
C VAL A 422 -30.37 -12.87 15.31
N GLN A 423 -30.19 -11.73 15.93
CA GLN A 423 -31.19 -10.67 16.11
C GLN A 423 -30.53 -9.42 16.68
N ASP A 424 -31.10 -8.26 16.44
CA ASP A 424 -30.59 -6.97 16.95
C ASP A 424 -29.07 -6.84 16.74
N ASN A 425 -28.32 -6.68 17.82
CA ASN A 425 -26.85 -6.64 17.80
C ASN A 425 -26.21 -7.96 18.28
N ILE A 426 -26.90 -9.08 18.14
CA ILE A 426 -26.39 -10.41 18.54
C ILE A 426 -25.95 -11.19 17.31
N VAL A 427 -24.71 -11.69 17.38
CA VAL A 427 -24.11 -12.59 16.37
C VAL A 427 -23.65 -13.90 17.02
N ARG A 428 -23.29 -14.86 16.20
CA ARG A 428 -22.66 -16.13 16.60
C ARG A 428 -21.80 -16.71 15.52
N ALA A 429 -21.03 -17.74 15.85
CA ALA A 429 -20.19 -18.50 14.93
C ALA A 429 -19.25 -17.60 14.10
N CYS A 430 -18.74 -16.53 14.72
CA CYS A 430 -17.76 -15.66 14.08
C CYS A 430 -16.44 -16.41 13.86
N LYS A 431 -15.95 -16.39 12.66
CA LYS A 431 -14.70 -16.99 12.21
C LYS A 431 -13.97 -15.99 11.31
N LEU A 432 -12.66 -16.17 11.15
CA LEU A 432 -11.92 -15.41 10.15
C LEU A 432 -12.52 -15.68 8.77
N ASP A 433 -12.69 -14.64 8.01
CA ASP A 433 -12.97 -14.76 6.59
C ASP A 433 -11.70 -15.26 5.89
N ASP A 434 -11.83 -16.27 5.00
CA ASP A 434 -10.71 -17.01 4.39
C ASP A 434 -10.34 -16.42 3.02
#